data_092e2c5812410b194384db8250a38455
#
_entry.id   092e2c5812410b194384db8250a38455
#
_cell.length_a   1.000
_cell.length_b   1.000
_cell.length_c   1.000
_cell.angle_alpha   90.00
_cell.angle_beta   90.00
_cell.angle_gamma   90.00
#
_symmetry.space_group_name_H-M   'P 1'
#
loop_
_entity.id
_entity.type
_entity.pdbx_description
1 polymer ?
#
loop_
_entity_poly.entity_id
_entity_poly.type
_entity_poly.pdbx_seq_one_letter_code
_entity_poly.pdbx_strand_id
1 'polypeptide(L)'
;MKNRIQLTIVLLLAMLPAYFVCGVEQKDKDIFAQDNLVAWCIVPFDGKKRGPAERAAMCAKLGLKRIAYDWRQEHVATFEQEILEYKKHGLEYFAFWDVHEEAFQLFEKYNLSPQVWFMIPQPGEGPQQQRVKQAAEACLPTIARAKKMGSKVGLYNHGGWAGDPPNMVAVCEYLKEHHKIDNVGIVYNQHHCHPRIDSFEADLKSMLPHLLCLNLNGTTRDGDKKGMKILPLGEGDMDLTLLKLIRNSGYDGPIGIIGHTQDDVELRLRDNLKGLNWLRPQLDGKPAGPKPTPVTWSPEDN
;
A
#
# COMPACT_ATOMS: atom_id res chain seq x y z
N MET A 1 -21.89 -90.24 11.66
CA MET A 1 -20.70 -89.63 11.05
C MET A 1 -20.89 -88.09 11.09
N LYS A 2 -20.16 -87.35 11.97
CA LYS A 2 -20.32 -85.95 12.16
C LYS A 2 -19.12 -85.25 11.50
N ASN A 3 -19.36 -84.51 10.40
CA ASN A 3 -18.32 -83.68 9.74
C ASN A 3 -18.23 -82.39 10.53
N ARG A 4 -17.01 -82.10 11.07
CA ARG A 4 -16.67 -80.82 11.63
C ARG A 4 -15.98 -79.97 10.52
N ILE A 5 -16.62 -78.88 10.18
CA ILE A 5 -16.00 -77.86 9.31
C ILE A 5 -15.19 -76.94 10.21
N GLN A 6 -13.87 -76.96 9.97
CA GLN A 6 -12.95 -75.93 10.61
C GLN A 6 -13.00 -74.66 9.78
N LEU A 7 -13.42 -73.56 10.41
CA LEU A 7 -13.40 -72.23 9.84
C LEU A 7 -12.07 -71.56 10.16
N THR A 8 -11.20 -71.43 9.15
CA THR A 8 -9.92 -70.69 9.30
C THR A 8 -10.18 -69.24 9.04
N ILE A 9 -10.08 -68.37 10.11
CA ILE A 9 -10.15 -66.95 10.01
C ILE A 9 -8.78 -66.43 9.61
N VAL A 10 -8.65 -65.88 8.40
CA VAL A 10 -7.45 -65.14 7.95
C VAL A 10 -7.63 -63.70 8.34
N LEU A 11 -6.83 -63.25 9.33
CA LEU A 11 -6.74 -61.83 9.67
C LEU A 11 -5.85 -61.14 8.63
N LEU A 12 -6.44 -60.35 7.75
CA LEU A 12 -5.74 -59.37 6.90
C LEU A 12 -5.42 -58.15 7.76
N LEU A 13 -4.19 -58.00 8.18
CA LEU A 13 -3.66 -56.71 8.71
C LEU A 13 -3.51 -55.75 7.53
N ALA A 14 -4.44 -54.77 7.40
CA ALA A 14 -4.26 -53.64 6.50
C ALA A 14 -3.22 -52.67 7.08
N MET A 15 -2.00 -52.68 6.55
CA MET A 15 -1.00 -51.64 6.79
C MET A 15 -1.46 -50.35 6.06
N LEU A 16 -2.01 -49.38 6.80
CA LEU A 16 -2.23 -48.02 6.30
C LEU A 16 -0.85 -47.32 6.19
N PRO A 17 -0.48 -46.78 5.03
CA PRO A 17 0.71 -45.96 4.93
C PRO A 17 0.50 -44.67 5.75
N ALA A 18 1.36 -44.45 6.74
CA ALA A 18 1.46 -43.17 7.43
C ALA A 18 1.98 -42.12 6.44
N TYR A 19 1.08 -41.33 5.89
CA TYR A 19 1.46 -40.12 5.16
C TYR A 19 2.04 -39.12 6.16
N PHE A 20 3.39 -39.05 6.21
CA PHE A 20 4.08 -37.90 6.78
C PHE A 20 3.72 -36.68 5.93
N VAL A 21 2.73 -35.91 6.37
CA VAL A 21 2.52 -34.55 5.87
C VAL A 21 3.70 -33.76 6.41
N CYS A 22 4.74 -33.64 5.58
CA CYS A 22 5.80 -32.66 5.80
C CYS A 22 5.14 -31.30 5.68
N GLY A 23 4.73 -30.73 6.80
CA GLY A 23 4.28 -29.34 6.87
C GLY A 23 5.46 -28.49 6.49
N VAL A 24 5.52 -28.05 5.24
CA VAL A 24 6.32 -26.89 4.86
C VAL A 24 5.73 -25.75 5.68
N GLU A 25 6.41 -25.35 6.77
CA GLU A 25 6.14 -24.08 7.41
C GLU A 25 6.23 -23.02 6.30
N GLN A 26 5.08 -22.58 5.82
CA GLN A 26 4.98 -21.44 4.93
C GLN A 26 5.43 -20.25 5.80
N LYS A 27 6.70 -19.90 5.66
CA LYS A 27 7.28 -18.75 6.36
C LYS A 27 6.41 -17.56 6.00
N ASP A 28 5.67 -17.05 6.97
CA ASP A 28 4.77 -15.91 6.75
C ASP A 28 5.54 -14.83 6.01
N LYS A 29 4.99 -14.38 4.90
CA LYS A 29 5.59 -13.33 4.07
C LYS A 29 5.78 -12.10 4.95
N ASP A 30 7.02 -11.66 5.11
CA ASP A 30 7.28 -10.40 5.82
C ASP A 30 6.80 -9.23 4.95
N ILE A 31 5.61 -8.72 5.27
CA ILE A 31 4.97 -7.63 4.51
C ILE A 31 5.78 -6.33 4.55
N PHE A 32 6.68 -6.19 5.52
CA PHE A 32 7.59 -5.05 5.64
C PHE A 32 8.96 -5.30 5.02
N ALA A 33 9.14 -6.40 4.30
CA ALA A 33 10.36 -6.66 3.54
C ALA A 33 10.54 -5.61 2.43
N GLN A 34 11.80 -5.25 2.16
CA GLN A 34 12.14 -4.16 1.24
C GLN A 34 11.60 -4.35 -0.18
N ASP A 35 11.49 -5.58 -0.66
CA ASP A 35 10.93 -5.94 -1.96
C ASP A 35 9.41 -5.76 -2.05
N ASN A 36 8.73 -5.60 -0.91
CA ASN A 36 7.30 -5.27 -0.83
C ASN A 36 7.04 -3.77 -0.67
N LEU A 37 8.08 -2.95 -0.54
CA LEU A 37 7.93 -1.52 -0.34
C LEU A 37 7.70 -0.77 -1.65
N VAL A 38 6.92 0.32 -1.55
CA VAL A 38 6.62 1.27 -2.63
C VAL A 38 7.10 2.66 -2.20
N ALA A 39 7.92 3.32 -3.00
CA ALA A 39 8.26 4.73 -2.76
C ALA A 39 7.08 5.61 -3.17
N TRP A 40 6.59 6.44 -2.26
CA TRP A 40 5.43 7.30 -2.45
C TRP A 40 5.69 8.74 -2.04
N CYS A 41 5.03 9.71 -2.71
CA CYS A 41 5.22 11.16 -2.48
C CYS A 41 6.68 11.59 -2.66
N ILE A 42 7.31 11.21 -3.75
CA ILE A 42 8.72 11.45 -4.01
C ILE A 42 8.99 12.41 -5.17
N VAL A 43 7.95 12.93 -5.81
CA VAL A 43 8.09 13.79 -7.00
C VAL A 43 7.96 15.27 -6.63
N PRO A 44 6.77 15.81 -6.26
CA PRO A 44 6.63 17.23 -5.97
C PRO A 44 7.17 17.63 -4.59
N PHE A 45 7.50 16.65 -3.75
CA PHE A 45 7.94 16.86 -2.37
C PHE A 45 9.45 16.69 -2.16
N ASP A 46 10.21 16.54 -3.25
CA ASP A 46 11.67 16.47 -3.19
C ASP A 46 12.27 17.88 -3.14
N GLY A 47 12.88 18.23 -2.02
CA GLY A 47 13.58 19.51 -1.84
C GLY A 47 14.69 19.73 -2.87
N LYS A 48 15.32 18.65 -3.35
CA LYS A 48 16.33 18.69 -4.42
C LYS A 48 15.75 18.74 -5.84
N LYS A 49 14.42 18.62 -5.99
CA LYS A 49 13.74 18.70 -7.28
C LYS A 49 14.34 17.77 -8.36
N ARG A 50 14.71 16.53 -7.96
CA ARG A 50 15.33 15.56 -8.88
C ARG A 50 14.47 15.33 -10.10
N GLY A 51 15.11 15.33 -11.28
CA GLY A 51 14.49 14.91 -12.53
C GLY A 51 14.31 13.40 -12.62
N PRO A 52 13.68 12.90 -13.72
CA PRO A 52 13.39 11.48 -13.89
C PRO A 52 14.58 10.55 -13.74
N ALA A 53 15.73 10.88 -14.36
CA ALA A 53 16.93 10.05 -14.31
C ALA A 53 17.52 9.96 -12.90
N GLU A 54 17.61 11.09 -12.21
CA GLU A 54 18.13 11.15 -10.84
C GLU A 54 17.22 10.45 -9.85
N ARG A 55 15.90 10.59 -10.01
CA ARG A 55 14.89 9.92 -9.19
C ARG A 55 14.93 8.41 -9.36
N ALA A 56 14.99 7.93 -10.60
CA ALA A 56 15.13 6.51 -10.89
C ALA A 56 16.42 5.92 -10.29
N ALA A 57 17.55 6.60 -10.49
CA ALA A 57 18.83 6.20 -9.91
C ALA A 57 18.80 6.19 -8.38
N MET A 58 18.17 7.17 -7.74
CA MET A 58 17.97 7.25 -6.30
C MET A 58 17.18 6.04 -5.78
N CYS A 59 16.03 5.74 -6.37
CA CYS A 59 15.21 4.60 -5.97
C CYS A 59 15.95 3.27 -6.13
N ALA A 60 16.63 3.08 -7.26
CA ALA A 60 17.45 1.90 -7.51
C ALA A 60 18.59 1.74 -6.48
N LYS A 61 19.31 2.84 -6.17
CA LYS A 61 20.36 2.90 -5.14
C LYS A 61 19.84 2.51 -3.75
N LEU A 62 18.63 2.94 -3.41
CA LEU A 62 17.96 2.59 -2.15
C LEU A 62 17.36 1.18 -2.15
N GLY A 63 17.40 0.45 -3.27
CA GLY A 63 16.81 -0.88 -3.43
C GLY A 63 15.28 -0.88 -3.44
N LEU A 64 14.65 0.26 -3.69
CA LEU A 64 13.20 0.40 -3.85
C LEU A 64 12.84 0.15 -5.31
N LYS A 65 12.09 -0.93 -5.56
CA LYS A 65 11.77 -1.37 -6.92
C LYS A 65 10.41 -0.91 -7.41
N ARG A 66 9.52 -0.47 -6.54
CA ARG A 66 8.16 -0.05 -6.86
C ARG A 66 7.99 1.43 -6.59
N ILE A 67 7.48 2.16 -7.57
CA ILE A 67 7.30 3.60 -7.49
C ILE A 67 5.83 3.94 -7.72
N ALA A 68 5.24 4.66 -6.78
CA ALA A 68 3.97 5.34 -6.97
C ALA A 68 4.28 6.80 -7.34
N TYR A 69 3.93 7.18 -8.55
CA TYR A 69 4.27 8.47 -9.13
C TYR A 69 3.16 9.49 -8.86
N ASP A 70 3.51 10.58 -8.18
CA ASP A 70 2.63 11.72 -7.95
C ASP A 70 3.12 12.92 -8.75
N TRP A 71 2.26 13.49 -9.58
CA TRP A 71 2.63 14.55 -10.50
C TRP A 71 2.03 15.91 -10.13
N ARG A 72 2.60 16.97 -10.68
CA ARG A 72 2.03 18.31 -10.79
C ARG A 72 2.20 18.76 -12.22
N GLN A 73 1.60 19.88 -12.60
CA GLN A 73 1.58 20.37 -13.99
C GLN A 73 2.99 20.50 -14.59
N GLU A 74 3.98 20.88 -13.82
CA GLU A 74 5.37 21.00 -14.25
C GLU A 74 6.02 19.68 -14.67
N HIS A 75 5.47 18.54 -14.23
CA HIS A 75 6.01 17.20 -14.50
C HIS A 75 5.44 16.59 -15.81
N VAL A 76 4.37 17.17 -16.38
CA VAL A 76 3.69 16.58 -17.55
C VAL A 76 4.65 16.38 -18.73
N ALA A 77 5.47 17.37 -19.02
CA ALA A 77 6.45 17.31 -20.11
C ALA A 77 7.50 16.19 -19.96
N THR A 78 7.62 15.59 -18.77
CA THR A 78 8.61 14.55 -18.46
C THR A 78 8.02 13.17 -18.21
N PHE A 79 6.70 12.97 -18.37
CA PHE A 79 6.05 11.69 -18.11
C PHE A 79 6.68 10.53 -18.90
N GLU A 80 6.97 10.75 -20.18
CA GLU A 80 7.58 9.70 -21.00
C GLU A 80 9.01 9.38 -20.53
N GLN A 81 9.78 10.41 -20.19
CA GLN A 81 11.13 10.21 -19.68
C GLN A 81 11.11 9.43 -18.35
N GLU A 82 10.15 9.69 -17.46
CA GLU A 82 9.98 8.94 -16.22
C GLU A 82 9.78 7.44 -16.49
N ILE A 83 8.88 7.11 -17.42
CA ILE A 83 8.64 5.72 -17.83
C ILE A 83 9.93 5.06 -18.35
N LEU A 84 10.67 5.74 -19.23
CA LEU A 84 11.89 5.21 -19.82
C LEU A 84 13.01 5.02 -18.77
N GLU A 85 13.17 5.94 -17.85
CA GLU A 85 14.16 5.82 -16.77
C GLU A 85 13.80 4.73 -15.77
N TYR A 86 12.52 4.55 -15.43
CA TYR A 86 12.10 3.41 -14.59
C TYR A 86 12.39 2.08 -15.28
N LYS A 87 12.07 1.95 -16.56
CA LYS A 87 12.39 0.76 -17.35
C LYS A 87 13.89 0.47 -17.39
N LYS A 88 14.71 1.49 -17.62
CA LYS A 88 16.18 1.39 -17.66
C LYS A 88 16.77 0.90 -16.33
N HIS A 89 16.22 1.32 -15.21
CA HIS A 89 16.65 0.94 -13.87
C HIS A 89 15.95 -0.32 -13.32
N GLY A 90 15.06 -0.97 -14.09
CA GLY A 90 14.32 -2.15 -13.66
C GLY A 90 13.33 -1.87 -12.54
N LEU A 91 12.77 -0.64 -12.51
CA LEU A 91 11.76 -0.21 -11.56
C LEU A 91 10.36 -0.44 -12.11
N GLU A 92 9.44 -0.82 -11.24
CA GLU A 92 8.02 -0.95 -11.54
C GLU A 92 7.33 0.42 -11.40
N TYR A 93 6.65 0.85 -12.46
CA TYR A 93 5.70 1.97 -12.39
C TYR A 93 4.43 1.44 -11.70
N PHE A 94 4.47 1.38 -10.36
CA PHE A 94 3.47 0.68 -9.56
C PHE A 94 2.12 1.40 -9.53
N ALA A 95 2.14 2.72 -9.36
CA ALA A 95 0.92 3.52 -9.30
C ALA A 95 1.15 4.92 -9.88
N PHE A 96 0.07 5.55 -10.30
CA PHE A 96 -0.01 6.90 -10.80
C PHE A 96 -1.09 7.70 -10.05
N TRP A 97 -0.72 8.85 -9.57
CA TRP A 97 -1.57 9.83 -8.96
C TRP A 97 -1.58 11.11 -9.80
N ASP A 98 -2.62 11.70 -10.23
CA ASP A 98 -4.04 11.49 -10.22
C ASP A 98 -4.47 11.01 -11.63
N VAL A 99 -5.54 11.53 -12.21
CA VAL A 99 -5.99 11.24 -13.58
C VAL A 99 -5.33 12.20 -14.57
N HIS A 100 -4.67 11.70 -15.63
CA HIS A 100 -4.10 12.50 -16.71
C HIS A 100 -4.10 11.72 -18.02
N GLU A 101 -4.78 12.25 -19.04
CA GLU A 101 -4.96 11.51 -20.30
C GLU A 101 -3.64 11.28 -21.07
N GLU A 102 -2.73 12.26 -21.07
CA GLU A 102 -1.43 12.09 -21.70
C GLU A 102 -0.62 10.95 -21.05
N ALA A 103 -0.65 10.87 -19.71
CA ALA A 103 -0.01 9.76 -19.00
C ALA A 103 -0.67 8.42 -19.36
N PHE A 104 -1.99 8.38 -19.48
CA PHE A 104 -2.73 7.17 -19.85
C PHE A 104 -2.41 6.70 -21.27
N GLN A 105 -2.25 7.62 -22.24
CA GLN A 105 -1.80 7.30 -23.58
C GLN A 105 -0.37 6.75 -23.58
N LEU A 106 0.50 7.29 -22.75
CA LEU A 106 1.86 6.77 -22.58
C LEU A 106 1.87 5.38 -21.94
N PHE A 107 1.01 5.12 -20.95
CA PHE A 107 0.88 3.77 -20.38
C PHE A 107 0.40 2.76 -21.43
N GLU A 108 -0.56 3.10 -22.25
CA GLU A 108 -0.98 2.27 -23.39
C GLU A 108 0.16 2.05 -24.39
N LYS A 109 0.88 3.10 -24.77
CA LYS A 109 2.05 3.04 -25.68
C LYS A 109 3.14 2.10 -25.18
N TYR A 110 3.41 2.10 -23.87
CA TYR A 110 4.46 1.29 -23.24
C TYR A 110 3.96 -0.02 -22.63
N ASN A 111 2.68 -0.35 -22.82
CA ASN A 111 2.02 -1.53 -22.28
C ASN A 111 2.18 -1.65 -20.74
N LEU A 112 1.91 -0.54 -20.05
CA LEU A 112 1.93 -0.43 -18.59
C LEU A 112 0.51 -0.38 -18.06
N SER A 113 0.31 -0.98 -16.88
CA SER A 113 -0.98 -1.00 -16.18
C SER A 113 -0.80 -0.61 -14.70
N PRO A 114 -0.25 0.61 -14.40
CA PRO A 114 -0.09 1.04 -13.03
C PRO A 114 -1.45 1.17 -12.34
N GLN A 115 -1.50 1.04 -11.02
CA GLN A 115 -2.72 1.43 -10.30
C GLN A 115 -2.97 2.93 -10.51
N VAL A 116 -4.23 3.30 -10.72
CA VAL A 116 -4.64 4.72 -10.80
C VAL A 116 -5.21 5.11 -9.43
N TRP A 117 -4.48 5.97 -8.72
CA TRP A 117 -4.92 6.45 -7.41
C TRP A 117 -5.55 7.83 -7.54
N PHE A 118 -6.75 8.00 -7.03
CA PHE A 118 -7.42 9.31 -7.05
C PHE A 118 -8.38 9.47 -5.89
N MET A 119 -8.69 10.72 -5.56
CA MET A 119 -9.66 11.06 -4.54
C MET A 119 -11.08 10.81 -5.05
N ILE A 120 -11.91 10.18 -4.23
CA ILE A 120 -13.36 10.11 -4.49
C ILE A 120 -13.90 11.53 -4.52
N PRO A 121 -14.65 11.93 -5.58
CA PRO A 121 -15.36 13.21 -5.57
C PRO A 121 -16.30 13.32 -4.37
N GLN A 122 -16.23 14.42 -3.65
CA GLN A 122 -17.08 14.63 -2.47
C GLN A 122 -18.55 14.68 -2.90
N PRO A 123 -19.41 13.81 -2.36
CA PRO A 123 -20.84 13.87 -2.65
C PRO A 123 -21.48 15.07 -1.97
N GLY A 124 -22.63 15.50 -2.50
CA GLY A 124 -23.48 16.49 -1.85
C GLY A 124 -23.98 16.01 -0.47
N GLU A 125 -24.65 16.90 0.24
CA GLU A 125 -25.34 16.56 1.49
C GLU A 125 -26.55 15.66 1.24
N GLY A 126 -26.92 14.88 2.23
CA GLY A 126 -28.10 14.01 2.15
C GLY A 126 -27.91 12.69 2.93
N PRO A 127 -28.89 11.79 2.81
CA PRO A 127 -28.83 10.47 3.42
C PRO A 127 -27.60 9.68 2.95
N GLN A 128 -27.03 8.85 3.84
CA GLN A 128 -25.81 8.08 3.58
C GLN A 128 -25.88 7.27 2.27
N GLN A 129 -26.97 6.57 2.01
CA GLN A 129 -27.11 5.76 0.79
C GLN A 129 -27.02 6.62 -0.49
N GLN A 130 -27.62 7.82 -0.47
CA GLN A 130 -27.57 8.74 -1.60
C GLN A 130 -26.15 9.27 -1.82
N ARG A 131 -25.43 9.58 -0.74
CA ARG A 131 -24.04 10.04 -0.80
C ARG A 131 -23.13 8.95 -1.36
N VAL A 132 -23.26 7.70 -0.89
CA VAL A 132 -22.51 6.55 -1.40
C VAL A 132 -22.76 6.38 -2.89
N LYS A 133 -24.02 6.40 -3.33
CA LYS A 133 -24.40 6.29 -4.74
C LYS A 133 -23.74 7.39 -5.58
N GLN A 134 -23.88 8.65 -5.18
CA GLN A 134 -23.30 9.80 -5.89
C GLN A 134 -21.78 9.69 -6.01
N ALA A 135 -21.09 9.35 -4.92
CA ALA A 135 -19.65 9.17 -4.89
C ALA A 135 -19.20 8.03 -5.80
N ALA A 136 -19.89 6.90 -5.76
CA ALA A 136 -19.59 5.74 -6.60
C ALA A 136 -19.80 6.05 -8.09
N GLU A 137 -20.93 6.64 -8.45
CA GLU A 137 -21.25 6.98 -9.84
C GLU A 137 -20.29 8.04 -10.40
N ALA A 138 -19.83 9.00 -9.59
CA ALA A 138 -18.83 9.98 -9.98
C ALA A 138 -17.45 9.35 -10.30
N CYS A 139 -17.14 8.16 -9.79
CA CYS A 139 -15.90 7.45 -10.08
C CYS A 139 -15.94 6.66 -11.41
N LEU A 140 -17.13 6.38 -11.96
CA LEU A 140 -17.31 5.50 -13.13
C LEU A 140 -16.47 5.87 -14.36
N PRO A 141 -16.35 7.14 -14.77
CA PRO A 141 -15.54 7.51 -15.93
C PRO A 141 -14.06 7.12 -15.76
N THR A 142 -13.46 7.41 -14.59
CA THR A 142 -12.06 7.06 -14.28
C THR A 142 -11.89 5.55 -14.23
N ILE A 143 -12.82 4.83 -13.61
CA ILE A 143 -12.80 3.36 -13.52
C ILE A 143 -12.84 2.73 -14.92
N ALA A 144 -13.74 3.22 -15.78
CA ALA A 144 -13.85 2.70 -17.14
C ALA A 144 -12.56 2.98 -17.94
N ARG A 145 -11.94 4.15 -17.78
CA ARG A 145 -10.68 4.51 -18.43
C ARG A 145 -9.51 3.64 -17.95
N ALA A 146 -9.40 3.43 -16.63
CA ALA A 146 -8.38 2.54 -16.05
C ALA A 146 -8.56 1.09 -16.50
N LYS A 147 -9.80 0.60 -16.57
CA LYS A 147 -10.10 -0.77 -17.01
C LYS A 147 -9.62 -1.03 -18.43
N LYS A 148 -9.69 -0.06 -19.34
CA LYS A 148 -9.17 -0.19 -20.72
C LYS A 148 -7.66 -0.44 -20.74
N MET A 149 -6.91 0.08 -19.77
CA MET A 149 -5.47 -0.14 -19.62
C MET A 149 -5.12 -1.41 -18.82
N GLY A 150 -6.12 -2.16 -18.33
CA GLY A 150 -5.90 -3.27 -17.42
C GLY A 150 -5.51 -2.84 -16.00
N SER A 151 -5.68 -1.56 -15.67
CA SER A 151 -5.29 -0.97 -14.39
C SER A 151 -6.36 -1.17 -13.32
N LYS A 152 -5.91 -1.34 -12.07
CA LYS A 152 -6.76 -1.20 -10.88
C LYS A 152 -6.91 0.28 -10.52
N VAL A 153 -8.02 0.60 -9.87
CA VAL A 153 -8.28 1.94 -9.33
C VAL A 153 -8.18 1.90 -7.81
N GLY A 154 -7.35 2.76 -7.26
CA GLY A 154 -7.19 2.95 -5.82
C GLY A 154 -7.90 4.22 -5.35
N LEU A 155 -8.98 4.07 -4.60
CA LEU A 155 -9.65 5.17 -3.92
C LEU A 155 -8.77 5.64 -2.77
N TYR A 156 -8.41 6.94 -2.78
CA TYR A 156 -7.38 7.49 -1.91
C TYR A 156 -8.01 8.31 -0.76
N ASN A 157 -7.63 8.01 0.48
CA ASN A 157 -8.14 8.73 1.66
C ASN A 157 -7.47 10.10 1.82
N HIS A 158 -8.15 11.18 1.47
CA HIS A 158 -7.62 12.55 1.60
C HIS A 158 -8.51 13.45 2.45
N GLY A 159 -9.20 12.89 3.43
CA GLY A 159 -10.09 13.66 4.33
C GLY A 159 -11.49 13.89 3.78
N GLY A 160 -12.30 14.54 4.58
CA GLY A 160 -13.72 14.70 4.31
C GLY A 160 -14.50 13.37 4.35
N TRP A 161 -15.78 13.42 4.00
CA TRP A 161 -16.61 12.22 3.98
C TRP A 161 -16.05 11.14 3.03
N ALA A 162 -15.57 11.54 1.86
CA ALA A 162 -15.08 10.62 0.83
C ALA A 162 -13.72 9.97 1.17
N GLY A 163 -12.95 10.53 2.10
CA GLY A 163 -11.71 9.95 2.60
C GLY A 163 -11.86 9.12 3.88
N ASP A 164 -13.07 9.00 4.39
CA ASP A 164 -13.38 8.26 5.61
C ASP A 164 -13.49 6.75 5.31
N PRO A 165 -12.72 5.86 5.97
CA PRO A 165 -12.67 4.43 5.64
C PRO A 165 -14.03 3.74 5.50
N PRO A 166 -15.00 3.91 6.42
CA PRO A 166 -16.33 3.30 6.25
C PRO A 166 -17.04 3.72 4.97
N ASN A 167 -16.87 4.98 4.55
CA ASN A 167 -17.50 5.49 3.34
C ASN A 167 -16.78 4.97 2.08
N MET A 168 -15.46 4.87 2.11
CA MET A 168 -14.68 4.28 1.01
C MET A 168 -15.05 2.81 0.79
N VAL A 169 -15.20 2.04 1.87
CA VAL A 169 -15.67 0.65 1.83
C VAL A 169 -17.06 0.59 1.20
N ALA A 170 -18.01 1.42 1.67
CA ALA A 170 -19.37 1.46 1.14
C ALA A 170 -19.40 1.83 -0.36
N VAL A 171 -18.50 2.70 -0.82
CA VAL A 171 -18.34 3.02 -2.26
C VAL A 171 -17.83 1.81 -3.05
N CYS A 172 -16.82 1.10 -2.54
CA CYS A 172 -16.32 -0.12 -3.19
C CYS A 172 -17.41 -1.19 -3.29
N GLU A 173 -18.16 -1.41 -2.22
CA GLU A 173 -19.25 -2.38 -2.18
C GLU A 173 -20.39 -2.00 -3.14
N TYR A 174 -20.76 -0.73 -3.17
CA TYR A 174 -21.76 -0.22 -4.11
C TYR A 174 -21.35 -0.45 -5.57
N LEU A 175 -20.10 -0.13 -5.93
CA LEU A 175 -19.55 -0.36 -7.27
C LEU A 175 -19.58 -1.84 -7.65
N LYS A 176 -19.21 -2.71 -6.72
CA LYS A 176 -19.23 -4.17 -6.92
C LYS A 176 -20.65 -4.70 -7.08
N GLU A 177 -21.56 -4.30 -6.22
CA GLU A 177 -22.93 -4.81 -6.19
C GLU A 177 -23.78 -4.32 -7.38
N HIS A 178 -23.77 -3.00 -7.63
CA HIS A 178 -24.65 -2.38 -8.60
C HIS A 178 -24.05 -2.26 -10.01
N HIS A 179 -22.72 -2.16 -10.13
CA HIS A 179 -22.03 -1.99 -11.41
C HIS A 179 -21.17 -3.18 -11.82
N LYS A 180 -21.06 -4.24 -10.96
CA LYS A 180 -20.22 -5.42 -11.21
C LYS A 180 -18.75 -5.06 -11.49
N ILE A 181 -18.25 -4.06 -10.80
CA ILE A 181 -16.88 -3.58 -10.89
C ILE A 181 -16.04 -4.29 -9.84
N ASP A 182 -14.91 -4.85 -10.25
CA ASP A 182 -13.98 -5.65 -9.44
C ASP A 182 -12.53 -5.12 -9.45
N ASN A 183 -12.26 -4.10 -10.27
CA ASN A 183 -10.92 -3.50 -10.39
C ASN A 183 -10.73 -2.24 -9.52
N VAL A 184 -11.57 -2.05 -8.51
CA VAL A 184 -11.52 -0.92 -7.58
C VAL A 184 -11.20 -1.39 -6.17
N GLY A 185 -10.36 -0.66 -5.48
CA GLY A 185 -10.06 -0.87 -4.07
C GLY A 185 -9.63 0.42 -3.38
N ILE A 186 -9.03 0.28 -2.22
CA ILE A 186 -8.67 1.39 -1.33
C ILE A 186 -7.15 1.52 -1.24
N VAL A 187 -6.67 2.76 -1.30
CA VAL A 187 -5.30 3.13 -0.95
C VAL A 187 -5.36 3.99 0.30
N TYR A 188 -4.79 3.50 1.36
CA TYR A 188 -4.87 4.15 2.65
C TYR A 188 -3.54 4.78 3.06
N ASN A 189 -3.57 6.08 3.34
CA ASN A 189 -2.41 6.85 3.77
C ASN A 189 -2.53 7.19 5.24
N GLN A 190 -1.60 6.72 6.01
CA GLN A 190 -1.60 6.83 7.45
C GLN A 190 -1.56 8.28 7.93
N HIS A 191 -0.87 9.19 7.22
CA HIS A 191 -0.78 10.61 7.60
C HIS A 191 -2.11 11.38 7.48
N HIS A 192 -3.14 10.78 6.87
CA HIS A 192 -4.49 11.34 6.84
C HIS A 192 -5.41 10.76 7.94
N CYS A 193 -4.91 9.81 8.74
CA CYS A 193 -5.73 9.11 9.72
C CYS A 193 -5.62 9.63 11.17
N HIS A 194 -4.87 10.70 11.43
CA HIS A 194 -4.69 11.20 12.79
C HIS A 194 -5.99 11.33 13.60
N PRO A 195 -7.09 11.88 13.05
CA PRO A 195 -8.36 11.97 13.79
C PRO A 195 -9.02 10.61 14.07
N ARG A 196 -8.56 9.54 13.40
CA ARG A 196 -9.13 8.20 13.47
C ARG A 196 -8.17 7.15 14.02
N ILE A 197 -7.06 7.58 14.62
CA ILE A 197 -6.00 6.67 15.06
C ILE A 197 -6.50 5.63 16.08
N ASP A 198 -7.47 6.00 16.92
CA ASP A 198 -8.06 5.11 17.92
C ASP A 198 -9.01 4.06 17.31
N SER A 199 -9.54 4.31 16.11
CA SER A 199 -10.39 3.36 15.36
C SER A 199 -9.61 2.60 14.29
N PHE A 200 -8.29 2.81 14.15
CA PHE A 200 -7.49 2.26 13.06
C PHE A 200 -7.62 0.74 12.90
N GLU A 201 -7.65 -0.02 13.98
CA GLU A 201 -7.83 -1.49 13.92
C GLU A 201 -9.16 -1.87 13.28
N ALA A 202 -10.25 -1.21 13.67
CA ALA A 202 -11.57 -1.46 13.11
C ALA A 202 -11.65 -1.00 11.64
N ASP A 203 -11.08 0.17 11.33
CA ASP A 203 -11.01 0.70 9.99
C ASP A 203 -10.20 -0.23 9.07
N LEU A 204 -9.02 -0.67 9.52
CA LEU A 204 -8.18 -1.61 8.79
C LEU A 204 -8.93 -2.91 8.47
N LYS A 205 -9.56 -3.50 9.49
CA LYS A 205 -10.36 -4.72 9.32
C LYS A 205 -11.48 -4.56 8.29
N SER A 206 -12.16 -3.42 8.28
CA SER A 206 -13.23 -3.15 7.32
C SER A 206 -12.71 -2.97 5.89
N MET A 207 -11.53 -2.35 5.74
CA MET A 207 -10.91 -2.08 4.44
C MET A 207 -10.23 -3.31 3.82
N LEU A 208 -9.81 -4.32 4.61
CA LEU A 208 -9.01 -5.45 4.15
C LEU A 208 -9.49 -6.08 2.83
N PRO A 209 -10.80 -6.34 2.62
CA PRO A 209 -11.27 -6.94 1.37
C PRO A 209 -11.05 -6.08 0.12
N HIS A 210 -10.80 -4.77 0.32
CA HIS A 210 -10.68 -3.78 -0.74
C HIS A 210 -9.28 -3.14 -0.79
N LEU A 211 -8.39 -3.46 0.16
CA LEU A 211 -7.13 -2.74 0.33
C LEU A 211 -6.11 -3.10 -0.77
N LEU A 212 -5.65 -2.10 -1.52
CA LEU A 212 -4.68 -2.24 -2.60
C LEU A 212 -3.27 -1.83 -2.18
N CYS A 213 -3.15 -0.84 -1.29
CA CYS A 213 -1.89 -0.37 -0.75
C CYS A 213 -2.10 0.35 0.59
N LEU A 214 -1.18 0.14 1.53
CA LEU A 214 -1.05 0.90 2.77
C LEU A 214 0.19 1.78 2.71
N ASN A 215 0.02 3.10 2.74
CA ASN A 215 1.13 4.05 2.76
C ASN A 215 1.41 4.52 4.19
N LEU A 216 2.61 4.24 4.68
CA LEU A 216 3.03 4.44 6.06
C LEU A 216 3.98 5.63 6.21
N ASN A 217 3.94 6.21 7.37
CA ASN A 217 4.91 7.18 7.91
C ASN A 217 5.01 6.99 9.42
N GLY A 218 6.01 7.58 10.05
CA GLY A 218 6.05 7.68 11.51
C GLY A 218 4.86 8.50 12.00
N THR A 219 4.12 7.95 12.95
CA THR A 219 2.86 8.51 13.45
C THR A 219 2.90 8.65 14.96
N THR A 220 2.60 9.84 15.44
CA THR A 220 2.42 10.12 16.86
C THR A 220 0.98 10.58 17.15
N ARG A 221 0.52 10.31 18.34
CA ARG A 221 -0.85 10.71 18.75
C ARG A 221 -0.99 12.22 18.70
N ASP A 222 -2.07 12.68 18.06
CA ASP A 222 -2.33 14.10 17.79
C ASP A 222 -1.19 14.83 17.01
N GLY A 223 -0.44 14.08 16.20
CA GLY A 223 0.70 14.60 15.45
C GLY A 223 0.33 15.73 14.50
N ASP A 224 -0.84 15.69 13.90
CA ASP A 224 -1.39 16.75 13.06
C ASP A 224 -1.56 18.08 13.82
N LYS A 225 -2.03 18.02 15.08
CA LYS A 225 -2.19 19.20 15.96
C LYS A 225 -0.86 19.71 16.52
N LYS A 226 0.16 18.85 16.57
CA LYS A 226 1.49 19.15 17.12
C LYS A 226 2.51 19.56 16.06
N GLY A 227 2.11 19.71 14.79
CA GLY A 227 3.03 19.97 13.68
C GLY A 227 3.91 18.75 13.30
N MET A 228 3.55 17.55 13.77
CA MET A 228 4.27 16.30 13.54
C MET A 228 3.42 15.30 12.75
N LYS A 229 2.76 15.79 11.71
CA LYS A 229 1.80 15.00 10.91
C LYS A 229 2.48 13.85 10.18
N ILE A 230 3.71 14.05 9.71
CA ILE A 230 4.48 13.04 8.98
C ILE A 230 5.89 13.00 9.58
N LEU A 231 6.21 11.89 10.24
CA LEU A 231 7.54 11.63 10.78
C LEU A 231 8.19 10.48 10.00
N PRO A 232 9.52 10.32 10.07
CA PRO A 232 10.14 9.07 9.66
C PRO A 232 9.61 7.90 10.47
N LEU A 233 9.49 6.73 9.86
CA LEU A 233 9.17 5.50 10.57
C LEU A 233 10.17 5.26 11.71
N GLY A 234 9.68 4.89 12.87
CA GLY A 234 10.45 4.74 14.10
C GLY A 234 10.51 5.99 14.97
N GLU A 235 10.11 7.15 14.47
CA GLU A 235 10.05 8.38 15.26
C GLU A 235 8.68 8.63 15.92
N GLY A 236 7.62 7.99 15.41
CA GLY A 236 6.29 8.09 15.99
C GLY A 236 6.10 7.15 17.19
N ASP A 237 5.43 7.65 18.24
CA ASP A 237 5.12 6.88 19.45
C ASP A 237 4.10 5.75 19.21
N MET A 238 3.35 5.82 18.10
CA MET A 238 2.37 4.82 17.69
C MET A 238 2.92 3.77 16.73
N ASP A 239 4.10 3.97 16.15
CA ASP A 239 4.60 3.17 15.02
C ASP A 239 4.60 1.67 15.28
N LEU A 240 5.18 1.24 16.40
CA LEU A 240 5.25 -0.19 16.73
C LEU A 240 3.84 -0.80 16.92
N THR A 241 2.92 -0.05 17.52
CA THR A 241 1.54 -0.49 17.72
C THR A 241 0.82 -0.64 16.39
N LEU A 242 0.93 0.36 15.52
CA LEU A 242 0.28 0.36 14.21
C LEU A 242 0.84 -0.74 13.30
N LEU A 243 2.15 -0.93 13.28
CA LEU A 243 2.77 -2.03 12.52
C LEU A 243 2.35 -3.42 13.04
N LYS A 244 2.19 -3.60 14.36
CA LYS A 244 1.64 -4.84 14.94
C LYS A 244 0.21 -5.09 14.48
N LEU A 245 -0.65 -4.07 14.48
CA LEU A 245 -2.02 -4.18 13.99
C LEU A 245 -2.04 -4.56 12.51
N ILE A 246 -1.22 -3.93 11.67
CA ILE A 246 -1.13 -4.24 10.24
C ILE A 246 -0.67 -5.69 10.03
N ARG A 247 0.40 -6.12 10.68
CA ARG A 247 0.91 -7.50 10.55
C ARG A 247 -0.13 -8.54 10.98
N ASN A 248 -0.83 -8.27 12.10
CA ASN A 248 -1.80 -9.20 12.66
C ASN A 248 -3.16 -9.17 11.94
N SER A 249 -3.40 -8.20 11.06
CA SER A 249 -4.65 -8.08 10.30
C SER A 249 -4.82 -9.13 9.21
N GLY A 250 -3.74 -9.79 8.80
CA GLY A 250 -3.72 -10.66 7.62
C GLY A 250 -3.55 -9.90 6.29
N TYR A 251 -3.25 -8.61 6.32
CA TYR A 251 -2.89 -7.86 5.11
C TYR A 251 -1.58 -8.40 4.53
N ASP A 252 -1.56 -8.70 3.25
CA ASP A 252 -0.42 -9.27 2.51
C ASP A 252 0.01 -8.42 1.30
N GLY A 253 -0.61 -7.26 1.14
CA GLY A 253 -0.39 -6.34 0.03
C GLY A 253 0.85 -5.44 0.17
N PRO A 254 1.06 -4.54 -0.80
CA PRO A 254 2.18 -3.61 -0.83
C PRO A 254 2.13 -2.57 0.30
N ILE A 255 3.31 -2.18 0.79
CA ILE A 255 3.48 -1.14 1.80
C ILE A 255 4.19 0.06 1.16
N GLY A 256 3.52 1.20 1.08
CA GLY A 256 4.14 2.45 0.68
C GLY A 256 4.89 3.11 1.84
N ILE A 257 6.02 3.73 1.54
CA ILE A 257 6.76 4.60 2.46
C ILE A 257 6.82 6.02 1.90
N ILE A 258 6.50 6.99 2.75
CA ILE A 258 6.21 8.35 2.30
C ILE A 258 7.44 9.24 2.40
N GLY A 259 7.77 9.92 1.27
CA GLY A 259 8.81 10.94 1.19
C GLY A 259 8.33 12.39 1.42
N HIS A 260 7.07 12.59 1.78
CA HIS A 260 6.38 13.90 1.80
C HIS A 260 6.76 14.77 3.01
N THR A 261 7.85 15.49 2.94
CA THR A 261 8.25 16.50 3.95
C THR A 261 8.94 17.74 3.39
N GLN A 262 9.03 17.90 2.06
CA GLN A 262 9.79 18.94 1.36
C GLN A 262 11.30 18.96 1.68
N ASP A 263 11.78 17.89 2.28
CA ASP A 263 13.21 17.64 2.53
C ASP A 263 13.87 16.97 1.31
N ASP A 264 15.14 16.61 1.44
CA ASP A 264 15.77 15.67 0.51
C ASP A 264 15.06 14.28 0.62
N VAL A 265 14.32 13.93 -0.42
CA VAL A 265 13.56 12.67 -0.46
C VAL A 265 14.46 11.44 -0.28
N GLU A 266 15.70 11.45 -0.76
CA GLU A 266 16.63 10.35 -0.56
C GLU A 266 16.93 10.13 0.92
N LEU A 267 17.17 11.20 1.66
CA LEU A 267 17.41 11.14 3.10
C LEU A 267 16.16 10.63 3.83
N ARG A 268 14.99 11.14 3.46
CA ARG A 268 13.71 10.75 4.06
C ARG A 268 13.40 9.27 3.84
N LEU A 269 13.54 8.78 2.60
CA LEU A 269 13.33 7.35 2.30
C LEU A 269 14.33 6.46 3.06
N ARG A 270 15.59 6.89 3.14
CA ARG A 270 16.63 6.19 3.90
C ARG A 270 16.30 6.11 5.40
N ASP A 271 15.80 7.21 5.97
CA ASP A 271 15.40 7.24 7.38
C ASP A 271 14.20 6.34 7.64
N ASN A 272 13.20 6.33 6.74
CA ASN A 272 12.08 5.39 6.81
C ASN A 272 12.58 3.93 6.76
N LEU A 273 13.50 3.60 5.86
CA LEU A 273 14.06 2.25 5.75
C LEU A 273 14.82 1.85 7.03
N LYS A 274 15.63 2.76 7.59
CA LYS A 274 16.35 2.52 8.87
C LYS A 274 15.38 2.32 10.02
N GLY A 275 14.37 3.19 10.13
CA GLY A 275 13.36 3.11 11.18
C GLY A 275 12.54 1.82 11.08
N LEU A 276 12.11 1.44 9.88
CA LEU A 276 11.40 0.19 9.65
C LEU A 276 12.26 -1.03 10.02
N ASN A 277 13.54 -1.04 9.64
CA ASN A 277 14.47 -2.11 10.00
C ASN A 277 14.72 -2.19 11.52
N TRP A 278 14.66 -1.07 12.23
CA TRP A 278 14.73 -1.03 13.69
C TRP A 278 13.45 -1.54 14.35
N LEU A 279 12.28 -1.25 13.77
CA LEU A 279 10.98 -1.69 14.30
C LEU A 279 10.70 -3.18 14.07
N ARG A 280 11.11 -3.74 12.91
CA ARG A 280 10.79 -5.13 12.51
C ARG A 280 11.14 -6.19 13.56
N PRO A 281 12.35 -6.24 14.16
CA PRO A 281 12.65 -7.22 15.19
C PRO A 281 11.73 -7.11 16.42
N GLN A 282 11.30 -5.90 16.76
CA GLN A 282 10.41 -5.64 17.89
C GLN A 282 8.98 -6.16 17.66
N LEU A 283 8.59 -6.31 16.39
CA LEU A 283 7.34 -6.99 16.06
C LEU A 283 7.34 -8.44 16.55
N ASP A 284 8.48 -9.10 16.53
CA ASP A 284 8.69 -10.47 17.00
C ASP A 284 9.05 -10.57 18.50
N GLY A 285 8.88 -9.46 19.23
CA GLY A 285 9.23 -9.40 20.66
C GLY A 285 10.73 -9.40 20.95
N LYS A 286 11.58 -9.26 19.93
CA LYS A 286 13.04 -9.15 20.11
C LYS A 286 13.38 -7.77 20.72
N PRO A 287 14.48 -7.67 21.48
CA PRO A 287 14.94 -6.39 21.99
C PRO A 287 15.18 -5.37 20.89
N ALA A 288 14.81 -4.11 21.13
CA ALA A 288 15.18 -3.01 20.27
C ALA A 288 16.70 -2.83 20.27
N GLY A 289 17.30 -2.79 19.10
CA GLY A 289 18.67 -2.31 18.96
C GLY A 289 18.78 -0.78 19.16
N PRO A 290 19.95 -0.17 18.91
CA PRO A 290 20.10 1.28 18.93
C PRO A 290 19.10 1.92 17.97
N LYS A 291 18.33 2.91 18.46
CA LYS A 291 17.38 3.66 17.63
C LYS A 291 18.17 4.48 16.60
N PRO A 292 17.83 4.41 15.30
CA PRO A 292 18.47 5.25 14.30
C PRO A 292 18.10 6.72 14.54
N THR A 293 19.06 7.60 14.29
CA THR A 293 18.82 9.06 14.30
C THR A 293 18.50 9.51 12.87
N PRO A 294 17.35 10.17 12.65
CA PRO A 294 17.05 10.78 11.35
C PRO A 294 18.06 11.85 10.97
N VAL A 295 18.31 11.98 9.67
CA VAL A 295 19.18 13.02 9.15
C VAL A 295 18.37 14.31 8.98
N THR A 296 18.82 15.39 9.58
CA THR A 296 18.28 16.72 9.33
C THR A 296 18.83 17.22 7.99
N TRP A 297 17.96 17.72 7.13
CA TRP A 297 18.33 18.37 5.88
C TRP A 297 17.92 19.85 5.91
N SER A 298 18.75 20.69 5.33
CA SER A 298 18.49 22.12 5.11
C SER A 298 18.61 22.42 3.61
N PRO A 299 17.83 23.36 3.06
CA PRO A 299 18.03 23.86 1.69
C PRO A 299 19.44 24.39 1.43
N GLU A 300 20.17 24.74 2.46
CA GLU A 300 21.57 25.21 2.40
C GLU A 300 22.58 24.07 2.18
N ASP A 301 22.13 22.81 2.32
CA ASP A 301 22.96 21.61 2.11
C ASP A 301 23.05 21.18 0.62
N ASN A 302 22.65 22.04 -0.31
CA ASN A 302 22.68 21.79 -1.76
C ASN A 302 23.94 22.31 -2.45
#